data_ba65f78d1d8f4c0b48afe1da161aec48
#
_entry.id   ba65f78d1d8f4c0b48afe1da161aec48
#
_cell.length_a   1.000
_cell.length_b   1.000
_cell.length_c   1.000
_cell.angle_alpha   90.00
_cell.angle_beta   90.00
_cell.angle_gamma   90.00
#
_symmetry.space_group_name_H-M   'P 1'
#
loop_
_entity.id
_entity.type
_entity.pdbx_description
1 polymer ?
#
loop_
_entity_poly.entity_id
_entity_poly.type
_entity_poly.pdbx_seq_one_letter_code
_entity_poly.pdbx_strand_id
1 'polypeptide(L)'
;HKDNLWFATWDGINRFNGYTFKTYKARQGNYISLTNNRVDRMYEDRYGFLWLLTYDNRVHRFDPKTETFEQVPAAGEEGSAFNVHTIEVMPNGTVWLLTENDGAIRILTHPDENNRLTWDIYSSKTELFPSLHVFKVHQDKAGNDWLLTDNGLGMIHPGKKEPDSYFTETKGKFGGMNQAFYAVQERDKDICFASDHGRIWSYQKESGEFTLIELPTKGQITSIHPIAPDVSVITTDSDGFFTYNLRTKTNVHYSFLTCKALPAKPILSAYVDRSSEVWFEQEEPGVVAHFNPSTGVVTREQIPI
;
A
#
# COMPACT_ATOMS: atom_id res chain seq x y z
N HIS A 1 11.10 6.80 16.87
CA HIS A 1 12.11 7.67 17.48
C HIS A 1 12.62 6.97 18.72
N LYS A 2 13.92 6.72 18.81
CA LYS A 2 14.54 6.07 19.99
C LYS A 2 14.01 6.78 21.24
N ASP A 3 13.37 6.04 22.14
CA ASP A 3 12.89 6.45 23.45
C ASP A 3 11.49 7.11 23.56
N ASN A 4 10.72 7.23 22.49
CA ASN A 4 9.34 7.70 22.59
C ASN A 4 8.38 6.77 21.83
N LEU A 5 7.23 6.47 22.46
CA LEU A 5 6.11 5.85 21.79
C LEU A 5 5.11 6.94 21.38
N TRP A 6 4.61 6.82 20.14
CA TRP A 6 3.61 7.74 19.60
C TRP A 6 2.30 7.01 19.36
N PHE A 7 1.21 7.66 19.69
CA PHE A 7 -0.14 7.12 19.55
C PHE A 7 -1.02 8.11 18.79
N ALA A 8 -1.58 7.67 17.68
CA ALA A 8 -2.67 8.36 17.01
C ALA A 8 -3.98 8.04 17.73
N THR A 9 -4.76 9.04 18.06
CA THR A 9 -5.98 8.87 18.85
C THR A 9 -7.13 9.74 18.32
N TRP A 10 -8.29 9.56 18.92
CA TRP A 10 -9.45 10.41 18.66
C TRP A 10 -9.32 11.83 19.22
N ASP A 11 -8.29 12.09 20.02
CA ASP A 11 -8.07 13.37 20.69
C ASP A 11 -6.61 13.87 20.52
N GLY A 12 -6.13 13.81 19.28
CA GLY A 12 -4.80 14.24 18.87
C GLY A 12 -3.78 13.12 18.80
N ILE A 13 -2.50 13.48 18.75
CA ILE A 13 -1.39 12.56 18.89
C ILE A 13 -0.78 12.66 20.27
N ASN A 14 -0.36 11.54 20.81
CA ASN A 14 0.20 11.43 22.15
C ASN A 14 1.61 10.85 22.09
N ARG A 15 2.54 11.52 22.75
CA ARG A 15 3.91 11.05 22.97
C ARG A 15 4.06 10.50 24.37
N PHE A 16 4.57 9.29 24.51
CA PHE A 16 4.95 8.68 25.78
C PHE A 16 6.46 8.47 25.83
N ASN A 17 7.13 9.02 26.83
CA ASN A 17 8.57 8.95 27.01
C ASN A 17 9.02 7.90 28.04
N GLY A 18 8.16 6.96 28.38
CA GLY A 18 8.39 5.98 29.45
C GLY A 18 7.84 6.39 30.81
N TYR A 19 7.53 7.68 31.04
CA TYR A 19 7.08 8.22 32.32
C TYR A 19 5.82 9.07 32.21
N THR A 20 5.73 9.93 31.20
CA THR A 20 4.64 10.89 31.04
C THR A 20 4.09 10.90 29.63
N PHE A 21 2.81 11.26 29.49
CA PHE A 21 2.18 11.54 28.23
C PHE A 21 2.19 13.04 27.94
N LYS A 22 2.48 13.41 26.68
CA LYS A 22 2.28 14.75 26.15
C LYS A 22 1.35 14.66 24.94
N THR A 23 0.25 15.42 24.97
CA THR A 23 -0.77 15.43 23.93
C THR A 23 -0.65 16.67 23.04
N TYR A 24 -0.78 16.48 21.73
CA TYR A 24 -0.80 17.54 20.73
C TYR A 24 -2.15 17.50 20.02
N LYS A 25 -2.87 18.63 20.02
CA LYS A 25 -4.26 18.75 19.54
C LYS A 25 -4.41 19.87 18.52
N ALA A 26 -5.54 19.83 17.80
CA ALA A 26 -6.01 20.97 17.01
C ALA A 26 -6.25 22.19 17.92
N ARG A 27 -5.81 23.36 17.48
CA ARG A 27 -6.08 24.63 18.17
C ARG A 27 -6.91 25.53 17.25
N GLN A 28 -8.08 25.93 17.73
CA GLN A 28 -8.98 26.80 16.99
C GLN A 28 -8.27 28.10 16.57
N GLY A 29 -8.34 28.47 15.30
CA GLY A 29 -7.71 29.69 14.78
C GLY A 29 -6.20 29.62 14.55
N ASN A 30 -5.58 28.47 14.74
CA ASN A 30 -4.15 28.28 14.46
C ASN A 30 -3.97 27.39 13.21
N TYR A 31 -3.58 28.00 12.09
CA TYR A 31 -3.32 27.29 10.81
C TYR A 31 -2.10 26.34 10.87
N ILE A 32 -1.32 26.37 11.96
CA ILE A 32 -0.12 25.56 12.19
C ILE A 32 -0.45 24.42 13.19
N SER A 33 -1.69 23.99 13.28
CA SER A 33 -2.12 22.87 14.14
C SER A 33 -2.86 21.82 13.32
N LEU A 34 -3.21 20.69 13.95
CA LEU A 34 -4.12 19.72 13.34
C LEU A 34 -5.45 20.40 12.93
N THR A 35 -5.99 19.99 11.81
CA THR A 35 -7.34 20.41 11.36
C THR A 35 -8.43 19.68 12.13
N ASN A 36 -8.16 18.47 12.58
CA ASN A 36 -9.07 17.63 13.35
C ASN A 36 -8.30 16.89 14.46
N ASN A 37 -8.89 16.75 15.64
CA ASN A 37 -8.28 16.00 16.74
C ASN A 37 -8.22 14.49 16.47
N ARG A 38 -9.18 13.96 15.73
CA ARG A 38 -9.16 12.54 15.39
C ARG A 38 -8.12 12.25 14.32
N VAL A 39 -7.07 11.52 14.71
CA VAL A 39 -6.00 11.07 13.83
C VAL A 39 -6.20 9.58 13.57
N ASP A 40 -6.55 9.23 12.34
CA ASP A 40 -6.87 7.86 11.96
C ASP A 40 -5.62 7.03 11.64
N ARG A 41 -4.56 7.67 11.10
CA ARG A 41 -3.31 7.00 10.74
C ARG A 41 -2.10 7.87 11.02
N MET A 42 -0.99 7.22 11.35
CA MET A 42 0.29 7.88 11.62
C MET A 42 1.44 7.02 11.10
N TYR A 43 2.38 7.65 10.41
CA TYR A 43 3.57 7.01 9.84
C TYR A 43 4.80 7.85 10.13
N GLU A 44 5.92 7.22 10.45
CA GLU A 44 7.22 7.90 10.59
C GLU A 44 8.02 7.73 9.31
N ASP A 45 8.58 8.84 8.79
CA ASP A 45 9.48 8.78 7.64
C ASP A 45 10.95 8.60 8.07
N ARG A 46 11.83 8.38 7.09
CA ARG A 46 13.26 8.18 7.35
C ARG A 46 13.97 9.38 7.99
N TYR A 47 13.37 10.56 7.93
CA TYR A 47 13.92 11.79 8.51
C TYR A 47 13.41 12.04 9.93
N GLY A 48 12.48 11.21 10.41
CA GLY A 48 11.88 11.28 11.74
C GLY A 48 10.69 12.22 11.86
N PHE A 49 10.09 12.64 10.74
CA PHE A 49 8.80 13.33 10.72
C PHE A 49 7.67 12.34 10.84
N LEU A 50 6.60 12.75 11.52
CA LEU A 50 5.36 11.98 11.61
C LEU A 50 4.36 12.53 10.58
N TRP A 51 3.89 11.65 9.71
CA TRP A 51 2.84 11.91 8.74
C TRP A 51 1.52 11.43 9.28
N LEU A 52 0.54 12.34 9.35
CA LEU A 52 -0.72 12.13 10.04
C LEU A 52 -1.86 12.28 9.05
N LEU A 53 -2.76 11.30 9.00
CA LEU A 53 -4.04 11.38 8.29
C LEU A 53 -5.13 11.59 9.33
N THR A 54 -5.83 12.73 9.25
CA THR A 54 -6.94 13.07 10.12
C THR A 54 -8.29 12.60 9.54
N TYR A 55 -9.30 12.49 10.38
CA TYR A 55 -10.64 12.01 10.01
C TYR A 55 -11.30 12.82 8.87
N ASP A 56 -10.95 14.08 8.72
CA ASP A 56 -11.37 14.95 7.63
C ASP A 56 -10.54 14.80 6.35
N ASN A 57 -9.80 13.67 6.24
CA ASN A 57 -8.94 13.28 5.11
C ASN A 57 -7.85 14.32 4.77
N ARG A 58 -7.40 15.07 5.78
CA ARG A 58 -6.26 15.98 5.66
C ARG A 58 -4.97 15.32 6.10
N VAL A 59 -3.88 15.75 5.48
CA VAL A 59 -2.54 15.28 5.81
C VAL A 59 -1.75 16.38 6.48
N HIS A 60 -1.09 16.03 7.56
CA HIS A 60 -0.17 16.89 8.30
C HIS A 60 1.18 16.21 8.43
N ARG A 61 2.26 16.98 8.30
CA ARG A 61 3.60 16.59 8.72
C ARG A 61 3.89 17.22 10.08
N PHE A 62 4.27 16.41 11.06
CA PHE A 62 4.67 16.87 12.39
C PHE A 62 6.15 16.64 12.62
N ASP A 63 6.86 17.68 13.05
CA ASP A 63 8.25 17.58 13.47
C ASP A 63 8.33 17.34 14.98
N PRO A 64 8.74 16.13 15.45
CA PRO A 64 8.88 15.85 16.87
C PRO A 64 9.95 16.68 17.58
N LYS A 65 10.90 17.28 16.86
CA LYS A 65 12.00 18.07 17.43
C LYS A 65 11.55 19.49 17.75
N THR A 66 10.86 20.12 16.81
CA THR A 66 10.33 21.49 16.96
C THR A 66 8.92 21.52 17.53
N GLU A 67 8.24 20.36 17.54
CA GLU A 67 6.84 20.19 17.94
C GLU A 67 5.87 21.03 17.09
N THR A 68 6.17 21.18 15.81
CA THR A 68 5.38 21.97 14.86
C THR A 68 4.66 21.08 13.85
N PHE A 69 3.49 21.53 13.42
CA PHE A 69 2.70 20.93 12.34
C PHE A 69 2.83 21.73 11.07
N GLU A 70 2.79 21.03 9.94
CA GLU A 70 2.68 21.61 8.61
C GLU A 70 1.58 20.85 7.85
N GLN A 71 0.61 21.55 7.28
CA GLN A 71 -0.44 20.95 6.44
C GLN A 71 0.11 20.70 5.03
N VAL A 72 -0.21 19.52 4.45
CA VAL A 72 0.39 19.05 3.19
C VAL A 72 -0.63 18.31 2.33
N PRO A 73 -0.57 18.47 1.01
CA PRO A 73 -0.60 19.74 0.29
C PRO A 73 -1.90 20.46 0.57
N ALA A 74 -1.92 21.78 0.44
CA ALA A 74 -3.03 22.60 0.90
C ALA A 74 -4.29 22.47 0.02
N ALA A 75 -4.15 22.29 -1.30
CA ALA A 75 -5.30 22.27 -2.22
C ALA A 75 -4.97 21.65 -3.59
N GLY A 76 -5.98 21.08 -4.25
CA GLY A 76 -5.97 20.74 -5.67
C GLY A 76 -6.13 21.98 -6.58
N GLU A 77 -6.20 21.76 -7.91
CA GLU A 77 -6.20 22.82 -8.92
C GLU A 77 -7.35 23.86 -8.77
N GLU A 78 -8.46 23.50 -8.15
CA GLU A 78 -9.62 24.39 -7.92
C GLU A 78 -9.68 24.95 -6.49
N GLY A 79 -8.60 24.86 -5.70
CA GLY A 79 -8.59 25.27 -4.30
C GLY A 79 -9.33 24.32 -3.36
N SER A 80 -9.87 23.21 -3.88
CA SER A 80 -10.41 22.11 -3.08
C SER A 80 -9.28 21.26 -2.53
N ALA A 81 -9.40 20.83 -1.29
CA ALA A 81 -8.41 19.93 -0.72
C ALA A 81 -8.56 18.51 -1.27
N PHE A 82 -7.42 17.84 -1.41
CA PHE A 82 -7.39 16.42 -1.79
C PHE A 82 -8.07 15.56 -0.72
N ASN A 83 -8.88 14.61 -1.17
CA ASN A 83 -9.48 13.59 -0.32
C ASN A 83 -8.52 12.40 -0.22
N VAL A 84 -7.57 12.47 0.72
CA VAL A 84 -6.55 11.44 0.91
C VAL A 84 -7.11 10.30 1.74
N HIS A 85 -7.01 9.07 1.26
CA HIS A 85 -7.44 7.88 1.99
C HIS A 85 -6.27 7.04 2.53
N THR A 86 -5.06 7.20 1.97
CA THR A 86 -3.89 6.43 2.38
C THR A 86 -2.61 7.25 2.23
N ILE A 87 -1.69 7.08 3.16
CA ILE A 87 -0.31 7.58 3.11
C ILE A 87 0.61 6.38 2.98
N GLU A 88 1.53 6.41 2.02
CA GLU A 88 2.59 5.42 1.89
C GLU A 88 3.96 6.09 2.01
N VAL A 89 4.76 5.64 2.96
CA VAL A 89 6.10 6.16 3.23
C VAL A 89 7.14 5.21 2.66
N MET A 90 7.94 5.70 1.72
CA MET A 90 8.94 4.89 1.03
C MET A 90 10.28 4.88 1.77
N PRO A 91 11.08 3.79 1.65
CA PRO A 91 12.38 3.67 2.29
C PRO A 91 13.36 4.80 1.95
N ASN A 92 13.27 5.37 0.74
CA ASN A 92 14.11 6.50 0.32
C ASN A 92 13.68 7.85 0.92
N GLY A 93 12.54 7.91 1.64
CA GLY A 93 11.98 9.11 2.25
C GLY A 93 10.94 9.83 1.39
N THR A 94 10.63 9.32 0.19
CA THR A 94 9.47 9.79 -0.58
C THR A 94 8.19 9.42 0.15
N VAL A 95 7.23 10.31 0.17
CA VAL A 95 5.90 10.05 0.72
C VAL A 95 4.86 10.18 -0.37
N TRP A 96 3.98 9.19 -0.47
CA TRP A 96 2.88 9.16 -1.41
C TRP A 96 1.56 9.34 -0.68
N LEU A 97 0.73 10.24 -1.18
CA LEU A 97 -0.65 10.39 -0.74
C LEU A 97 -1.55 9.82 -1.84
N LEU A 98 -2.33 8.80 -1.50
CA LEU A 98 -3.30 8.20 -2.41
C LEU A 98 -4.66 8.83 -2.16
N THR A 99 -5.30 9.31 -3.23
CA THR A 99 -6.58 10.02 -3.16
C THR A 99 -7.71 9.19 -3.77
N GLU A 100 -8.95 9.51 -3.42
CA GLU A 100 -10.10 8.77 -3.95
C GLU A 100 -10.31 8.99 -5.46
N ASN A 101 -10.15 10.23 -5.96
CA ASN A 101 -10.50 10.58 -7.34
C ASN A 101 -9.55 11.60 -7.99
N ASP A 102 -8.37 11.79 -7.45
CA ASP A 102 -7.39 12.76 -7.93
C ASP A 102 -6.03 12.14 -8.22
N GLY A 103 -5.94 10.80 -8.27
CA GLY A 103 -4.71 10.06 -8.50
C GLY A 103 -3.84 9.95 -7.26
N ALA A 104 -2.54 10.17 -7.40
CA ALA A 104 -1.57 10.11 -6.31
C ALA A 104 -0.68 11.34 -6.29
N ILE A 105 -0.25 11.74 -5.10
CA ILE A 105 0.63 12.89 -4.89
C ILE A 105 1.95 12.37 -4.33
N ARG A 106 3.02 12.60 -5.06
CA ARG A 106 4.39 12.31 -4.62
C ARG A 106 4.98 13.51 -3.91
N ILE A 107 5.41 13.32 -2.68
CA ILE A 107 6.03 14.37 -1.87
C ILE A 107 7.49 14.02 -1.62
N LEU A 108 8.37 15.00 -1.87
CA LEU A 108 9.79 14.92 -1.64
C LEU A 108 10.18 15.90 -0.53
N THR A 109 10.91 15.40 0.45
CA THR A 109 11.54 16.22 1.50
C THR A 109 12.95 16.57 1.07
N HIS A 110 13.32 17.85 1.12
CA HIS A 110 14.64 18.36 0.81
C HIS A 110 15.40 18.74 2.11
N PRO A 111 16.19 17.81 2.70
CA PRO A 111 16.85 18.04 3.99
C PRO A 111 17.80 19.22 3.98
N ASP A 112 18.53 19.42 2.88
CA ASP A 112 19.51 20.49 2.70
C ASP A 112 18.86 21.88 2.53
N GLU A 113 17.54 21.93 2.30
CA GLU A 113 16.73 23.13 2.15
C GLU A 113 15.76 23.29 3.34
N ASN A 114 16.23 23.08 4.55
CA ASN A 114 15.42 23.16 5.78
C ASN A 114 14.18 22.27 5.76
N ASN A 115 14.30 21.05 5.21
CA ASN A 115 13.23 20.07 5.06
C ASN A 115 12.03 20.58 4.25
N ARG A 116 12.28 21.48 3.29
CA ARG A 116 11.25 21.98 2.37
C ARG A 116 10.60 20.82 1.62
N LEU A 117 9.31 20.91 1.43
CA LEU A 117 8.53 19.95 0.63
C LEU A 117 8.37 20.45 -0.80
N THR A 118 8.45 19.49 -1.73
CA THR A 118 7.96 19.64 -3.10
C THR A 118 7.07 18.46 -3.43
N TRP A 119 6.14 18.62 -4.38
CA TRP A 119 5.25 17.55 -4.78
C TRP A 119 4.91 17.57 -6.27
N ASP A 120 4.59 16.38 -6.78
CA ASP A 120 4.06 16.15 -8.12
C ASP A 120 2.72 15.39 -8.01
N ILE A 121 1.77 15.72 -8.87
CA ILE A 121 0.45 15.06 -8.92
C ILE A 121 0.42 14.14 -10.14
N TYR A 122 0.22 12.85 -9.89
CA TYR A 122 0.09 11.79 -10.89
C TYR A 122 -1.38 11.45 -11.06
N SER A 123 -1.97 11.99 -12.13
CA SER A 123 -3.41 11.92 -12.36
C SER A 123 -3.69 12.07 -13.85
N SER A 124 -4.81 11.54 -14.34
CA SER A 124 -5.27 11.82 -15.69
C SER A 124 -5.62 13.30 -15.91
N LYS A 125 -5.89 14.06 -14.83
CA LYS A 125 -6.13 15.51 -14.88
C LYS A 125 -4.84 16.30 -15.15
N THR A 126 -3.68 15.82 -14.70
CA THR A 126 -2.37 16.46 -14.89
C THR A 126 -1.59 15.90 -16.08
N GLU A 127 -2.15 14.93 -16.80
CA GLU A 127 -1.53 14.21 -17.91
C GLU A 127 -0.23 13.46 -17.58
N LEU A 128 0.21 13.46 -16.31
CA LEU A 128 1.39 12.70 -15.89
C LEU A 128 1.12 11.20 -15.90
N PHE A 129 -0.09 10.77 -15.51
CA PHE A 129 -0.47 9.38 -15.55
C PHE A 129 -1.96 9.20 -15.87
N PRO A 130 -2.37 8.23 -16.74
CA PRO A 130 -3.75 8.11 -17.23
C PRO A 130 -4.69 7.39 -16.24
N SER A 131 -4.60 7.65 -14.94
CA SER A 131 -5.49 7.09 -13.93
C SER A 131 -5.90 8.14 -12.88
N LEU A 132 -7.07 7.95 -12.29
CA LEU A 132 -7.55 8.70 -11.11
C LEU A 132 -7.49 7.85 -9.84
N HIS A 133 -7.34 6.51 -9.96
CA HIS A 133 -7.35 5.58 -8.86
C HIS A 133 -6.00 4.86 -8.77
N VAL A 134 -5.19 5.27 -7.80
CA VAL A 134 -3.95 4.58 -7.45
C VAL A 134 -4.19 3.76 -6.20
N PHE A 135 -4.12 2.43 -6.34
CA PHE A 135 -4.41 1.51 -5.22
C PHE A 135 -3.21 1.34 -4.29
N LYS A 136 -2.00 1.39 -4.86
CA LYS A 136 -0.77 1.16 -4.11
C LYS A 136 0.43 1.76 -4.81
N VAL A 137 1.43 2.15 -4.02
CA VAL A 137 2.78 2.44 -4.52
C VAL A 137 3.75 1.44 -3.90
N HIS A 138 4.64 0.90 -4.73
CA HIS A 138 5.72 0.01 -4.30
C HIS A 138 7.05 0.58 -4.74
N GLN A 139 7.96 0.79 -3.79
CA GLN A 139 9.35 1.13 -4.12
C GLN A 139 10.17 -0.16 -4.22
N ASP A 140 10.73 -0.43 -5.40
CA ASP A 140 11.58 -1.59 -5.60
C ASP A 140 13.00 -1.38 -5.04
N LYS A 141 13.78 -2.47 -4.97
CA LYS A 141 15.15 -2.44 -4.45
C LYS A 141 16.10 -1.56 -5.27
N ALA A 142 15.77 -1.24 -6.51
CA ALA A 142 16.51 -0.30 -7.35
C ALA A 142 16.12 1.15 -7.09
N GLY A 143 15.09 1.39 -6.28
CA GLY A 143 14.57 2.71 -5.93
C GLY A 143 13.53 3.26 -6.91
N ASN A 144 13.02 2.45 -7.83
CA ASN A 144 11.91 2.86 -8.68
C ASN A 144 10.60 2.81 -7.89
N ASP A 145 9.75 3.82 -8.06
CA ASP A 145 8.40 3.83 -7.52
C ASP A 145 7.43 3.26 -8.57
N TRP A 146 6.74 2.18 -8.22
CA TRP A 146 5.73 1.55 -9.04
C TRP A 146 4.33 1.95 -8.59
N LEU A 147 3.56 2.57 -9.47
CA LEU A 147 2.15 2.90 -9.27
C LEU A 147 1.28 1.75 -9.75
N LEU A 148 0.49 1.15 -8.85
CA LEU A 148 -0.51 0.15 -9.18
C LEU A 148 -1.87 0.83 -9.26
N THR A 149 -2.52 0.77 -10.43
CA THR A 149 -3.72 1.56 -10.69
C THR A 149 -4.84 0.75 -11.35
N ASP A 150 -6.00 1.35 -11.50
CA ASP A 150 -7.12 0.80 -12.28
C ASP A 150 -6.87 0.84 -13.79
N ASN A 151 -5.86 1.59 -14.24
CA ASN A 151 -5.49 1.73 -15.66
C ASN A 151 -3.98 1.55 -15.86
N GLY A 152 -3.47 0.36 -15.55
CA GLY A 152 -2.09 -0.03 -15.79
C GLY A 152 -1.14 0.19 -14.62
N LEU A 153 0.15 0.12 -14.97
CA LEU A 153 1.29 0.35 -14.09
C LEU A 153 2.07 1.57 -14.55
N GLY A 154 2.52 2.38 -13.61
CA GLY A 154 3.52 3.41 -13.83
C GLY A 154 4.81 3.09 -13.11
N MET A 155 5.97 3.22 -13.76
CA MET A 155 7.27 3.08 -13.12
C MET A 155 8.03 4.39 -13.20
N ILE A 156 8.37 4.96 -12.05
CA ILE A 156 9.09 6.24 -11.93
C ILE A 156 10.50 5.95 -11.45
N HIS A 157 11.48 6.25 -12.29
CA HIS A 157 12.89 6.08 -11.95
C HIS A 157 13.36 7.10 -10.91
N PRO A 158 14.38 6.77 -10.11
CA PRO A 158 14.99 7.73 -9.18
C PRO A 158 15.38 9.03 -9.88
N GLY A 159 14.97 10.17 -9.32
CA GLY A 159 15.25 11.49 -9.86
C GLY A 159 14.48 11.88 -11.12
N LYS A 160 13.58 11.02 -11.61
CA LYS A 160 12.67 11.34 -12.71
C LYS A 160 11.30 11.76 -12.20
N LYS A 161 10.56 12.43 -13.07
CA LYS A 161 9.17 12.83 -12.84
C LYS A 161 8.22 12.00 -13.69
N GLU A 162 8.54 11.85 -14.97
CA GLU A 162 7.71 11.14 -15.95
C GLU A 162 7.80 9.63 -15.70
N PRO A 163 6.65 8.92 -15.61
CA PRO A 163 6.63 7.47 -15.48
C PRO A 163 6.73 6.78 -16.84
N ASP A 164 7.42 5.65 -16.86
CA ASP A 164 7.20 4.63 -17.88
C ASP A 164 5.87 3.95 -17.63
N SER A 165 5.00 3.88 -18.64
CA SER A 165 3.63 3.36 -18.51
C SER A 165 3.48 1.99 -19.19
N TYR A 166 2.80 1.06 -18.49
CA TYR A 166 2.54 -0.30 -18.95
C TYR A 166 1.06 -0.66 -18.77
N PHE A 167 0.49 -1.41 -19.70
CA PHE A 167 -0.89 -1.95 -19.64
C PHE A 167 -1.99 -0.88 -19.51
N THR A 168 -1.72 0.35 -19.92
CA THR A 168 -2.70 1.43 -19.91
C THR A 168 -3.59 1.39 -21.14
N GLU A 169 -4.73 2.07 -21.09
CA GLU A 169 -5.63 2.15 -22.25
C GLU A 169 -4.98 2.82 -23.46
N THR A 170 -4.17 3.85 -23.25
CA THR A 170 -3.72 4.75 -24.33
C THR A 170 -2.22 4.84 -24.50
N LYS A 171 -1.41 4.54 -23.50
CA LYS A 171 0.03 4.82 -23.47
C LYS A 171 0.86 3.61 -23.03
N GLY A 172 2.12 3.60 -23.48
CA GLY A 172 3.16 2.70 -22.96
C GLY A 172 3.19 1.32 -23.59
N LYS A 173 4.02 0.47 -23.02
CA LYS A 173 4.15 -0.94 -23.41
C LYS A 173 2.90 -1.71 -23.01
N PHE A 174 2.35 -2.50 -23.93
CA PHE A 174 1.04 -3.16 -23.82
C PHE A 174 -0.14 -2.17 -23.74
N GLY A 175 -0.02 -0.99 -24.38
CA GLY A 175 -1.14 -0.04 -24.52
C GLY A 175 -2.37 -0.68 -25.16
N GLY A 176 -3.56 -0.22 -24.75
CA GLY A 176 -4.86 -0.75 -25.17
C GLY A 176 -5.36 -1.94 -24.35
N MET A 177 -4.64 -2.39 -23.32
CA MET A 177 -5.08 -3.50 -22.47
C MET A 177 -5.96 -3.07 -21.30
N ASN A 178 -5.82 -1.84 -20.80
CA ASN A 178 -6.57 -1.31 -19.65
C ASN A 178 -6.66 -2.31 -18.50
N GLN A 179 -5.50 -2.70 -17.95
CA GLN A 179 -5.40 -3.72 -16.93
C GLN A 179 -5.26 -3.07 -15.54
N ALA A 180 -6.11 -3.43 -14.60
CA ALA A 180 -5.99 -2.99 -13.21
C ALA A 180 -5.01 -3.88 -12.42
N PHE A 181 -4.30 -3.29 -11.45
CA PHE A 181 -3.33 -3.99 -10.59
C PHE A 181 -3.54 -3.65 -9.12
N TYR A 182 -3.60 -4.67 -8.27
CA TYR A 182 -4.01 -4.53 -6.86
C TYR A 182 -2.95 -4.94 -5.85
N ALA A 183 -2.08 -5.88 -6.22
CA ALA A 183 -1.07 -6.41 -5.31
C ALA A 183 0.28 -6.57 -6.01
N VAL A 184 1.35 -6.53 -5.22
CA VAL A 184 2.72 -6.63 -5.68
C VAL A 184 3.55 -7.47 -4.74
N GLN A 185 4.44 -8.27 -5.30
CA GLN A 185 5.49 -8.98 -4.57
C GLN A 185 6.81 -8.82 -5.32
N GLU A 186 7.79 -8.21 -4.66
CA GLU A 186 9.15 -8.14 -5.19
C GLU A 186 9.98 -9.34 -4.75
N ARG A 187 10.74 -9.91 -5.69
CA ARG A 187 11.75 -10.93 -5.47
C ARG A 187 13.10 -10.47 -6.02
N ASP A 188 14.14 -11.29 -5.87
CA ASP A 188 15.48 -10.89 -6.29
C ASP A 188 15.58 -10.63 -7.80
N LYS A 189 14.95 -11.47 -8.63
CA LYS A 189 15.06 -11.40 -10.10
C LYS A 189 13.87 -10.71 -10.78
N ASP A 190 12.73 -10.63 -10.12
CA ASP A 190 11.50 -10.10 -10.72
C ASP A 190 10.59 -9.42 -9.71
N ILE A 191 9.56 -8.76 -10.24
CA ILE A 191 8.47 -8.16 -9.48
C ILE A 191 7.17 -8.70 -10.07
N CYS A 192 6.37 -9.36 -9.23
CA CYS A 192 5.05 -9.87 -9.61
C CYS A 192 3.98 -8.84 -9.29
N PHE A 193 3.21 -8.45 -10.28
CA PHE A 193 2.05 -7.56 -10.16
C PHE A 193 0.77 -8.35 -10.41
N ALA A 194 -0.11 -8.36 -9.43
CA ALA A 194 -1.36 -9.10 -9.49
C ALA A 194 -2.52 -8.26 -9.96
N SER A 195 -3.37 -8.89 -10.73
CA SER A 195 -4.50 -8.29 -11.39
C SER A 195 -5.78 -9.10 -11.15
N ASP A 196 -6.84 -8.79 -11.88
CA ASP A 196 -8.08 -9.54 -11.93
C ASP A 196 -7.95 -10.85 -12.72
N HIS A 197 -8.99 -11.69 -12.66
CA HIS A 197 -9.09 -12.96 -13.39
C HIS A 197 -7.88 -13.88 -13.19
N GLY A 198 -7.29 -13.88 -11.99
CA GLY A 198 -6.17 -14.75 -11.65
C GLY A 198 -4.86 -14.43 -12.37
N ARG A 199 -4.72 -13.27 -12.99
CA ARG A 199 -3.51 -12.90 -13.75
C ARG A 199 -2.47 -12.25 -12.87
N ILE A 200 -1.21 -12.68 -13.07
CA ILE A 200 -0.02 -12.11 -12.44
C ILE A 200 0.99 -11.82 -13.54
N TRP A 201 1.41 -10.57 -13.63
CA TRP A 201 2.43 -10.14 -14.56
C TRP A 201 3.78 -10.03 -13.84
N SER A 202 4.73 -10.88 -14.21
CA SER A 202 6.07 -10.90 -13.62
C SER A 202 7.01 -10.06 -14.49
N TYR A 203 7.46 -8.92 -13.94
CA TYR A 203 8.46 -8.05 -14.53
C TYR A 203 9.86 -8.58 -14.24
N GLN A 204 10.58 -8.96 -15.28
CA GLN A 204 11.95 -9.45 -15.18
C GLN A 204 12.92 -8.27 -15.08
N LYS A 205 13.60 -8.09 -13.94
CA LYS A 205 14.43 -6.91 -13.66
C LYS A 205 15.62 -6.76 -14.61
N GLU A 206 16.19 -7.87 -15.10
CA GLU A 206 17.34 -7.85 -16.00
C GLU A 206 16.95 -7.45 -17.42
N SER A 207 15.86 -7.97 -17.96
CA SER A 207 15.45 -7.74 -19.34
C SER A 207 14.43 -6.61 -19.51
N GLY A 208 13.73 -6.21 -18.45
CA GLY A 208 12.61 -5.28 -18.52
C GLY A 208 11.36 -5.86 -19.20
N GLU A 209 11.27 -7.19 -19.31
CA GLU A 209 10.16 -7.88 -19.96
C GLU A 209 9.15 -8.38 -18.94
N PHE A 210 7.87 -8.43 -19.34
CA PHE A 210 6.79 -9.03 -18.56
C PHE A 210 6.47 -10.43 -19.08
N THR A 211 6.24 -11.35 -18.13
CA THR A 211 5.71 -12.70 -18.41
C THR A 211 4.41 -12.89 -17.64
N LEU A 212 3.43 -13.54 -18.29
CA LEU A 212 2.12 -13.79 -17.70
C LEU A 212 2.13 -15.13 -16.94
N ILE A 213 1.58 -15.10 -15.73
CA ILE A 213 1.22 -16.27 -14.92
C ILE A 213 -0.30 -16.23 -14.75
N GLU A 214 -0.99 -17.32 -15.06
CA GLU A 214 -2.43 -17.42 -14.92
C GLU A 214 -2.79 -18.47 -13.87
N LEU A 215 -3.61 -18.09 -12.91
CA LEU A 215 -4.24 -19.00 -11.95
C LEU A 215 -5.64 -19.39 -12.45
N PRO A 216 -6.12 -20.60 -12.12
CA PRO A 216 -7.44 -21.08 -12.56
C PRO A 216 -8.58 -20.45 -11.74
N THR A 217 -8.67 -19.13 -11.72
CA THR A 217 -9.72 -18.37 -11.03
C THR A 217 -10.16 -17.18 -11.86
N LYS A 218 -11.38 -16.71 -11.62
CA LYS A 218 -11.91 -15.45 -12.16
C LYS A 218 -11.87 -14.32 -11.13
N GLY A 219 -11.51 -14.64 -9.87
CA GLY A 219 -11.43 -13.68 -8.77
C GLY A 219 -10.32 -12.67 -8.96
N GLN A 220 -10.48 -11.52 -8.34
CA GLN A 220 -9.44 -10.53 -8.18
C GLN A 220 -8.40 -11.04 -7.18
N ILE A 221 -7.13 -10.95 -7.52
CA ILE A 221 -6.04 -11.24 -6.59
C ILE A 221 -5.90 -10.06 -5.64
N THR A 222 -6.02 -10.31 -4.34
CA THR A 222 -5.98 -9.29 -3.29
C THR A 222 -4.60 -9.14 -2.65
N SER A 223 -3.83 -10.24 -2.57
CA SER A 223 -2.45 -10.18 -2.07
C SER A 223 -1.57 -11.30 -2.60
N ILE A 224 -0.26 -11.09 -2.57
CA ILE A 224 0.77 -12.09 -2.87
C ILE A 224 1.82 -12.01 -1.76
N HIS A 225 2.11 -13.14 -1.11
CA HIS A 225 3.10 -13.23 -0.03
C HIS A 225 4.05 -14.41 -0.23
N PRO A 226 5.38 -14.21 -0.12
CA PRO A 226 6.34 -15.31 -0.14
C PRO A 226 6.23 -16.12 1.15
N ILE A 227 6.19 -17.45 1.04
CA ILE A 227 6.25 -18.39 2.16
C ILE A 227 7.47 -19.30 2.10
N ALA A 228 8.12 -19.37 0.94
CA ALA A 228 9.39 -20.02 0.71
C ALA A 228 10.07 -19.35 -0.52
N PRO A 229 11.35 -19.63 -0.81
CA PRO A 229 12.08 -18.97 -1.91
C PRO A 229 11.35 -19.01 -3.26
N ASP A 230 10.71 -20.12 -3.58
CA ASP A 230 10.00 -20.30 -4.86
C ASP A 230 8.47 -20.43 -4.69
N VAL A 231 7.94 -20.29 -3.47
CA VAL A 231 6.51 -20.51 -3.19
C VAL A 231 5.88 -19.27 -2.61
N SER A 232 4.76 -18.85 -3.19
CA SER A 232 3.93 -17.76 -2.68
C SER A 232 2.52 -18.22 -2.34
N VAL A 233 1.92 -17.61 -1.32
CA VAL A 233 0.47 -17.63 -1.09
C VAL A 233 -0.14 -16.45 -1.83
N ILE A 234 -1.21 -16.72 -2.56
CA ILE A 234 -1.94 -15.75 -3.38
C ILE A 234 -3.40 -15.79 -2.96
N THR A 235 -3.90 -14.71 -2.43
CA THR A 235 -5.28 -14.60 -1.94
C THR A 235 -6.20 -13.98 -2.98
N THR A 236 -7.49 -14.32 -2.92
CA THR A 236 -8.51 -13.79 -3.81
C THR A 236 -9.73 -13.28 -3.05
N ASP A 237 -10.48 -12.40 -3.70
CA ASP A 237 -11.74 -11.87 -3.16
C ASP A 237 -12.89 -12.88 -3.16
N SER A 238 -12.91 -13.82 -4.09
CA SER A 238 -14.09 -14.66 -4.37
C SER A 238 -13.85 -16.16 -4.43
N ASP A 239 -12.59 -16.62 -4.39
CA ASP A 239 -12.27 -18.04 -4.65
C ASP A 239 -11.22 -18.63 -3.66
N GLY A 240 -11.11 -18.07 -2.45
CA GLY A 240 -10.16 -18.51 -1.45
C GLY A 240 -8.72 -18.09 -1.76
N PHE A 241 -7.77 -19.02 -1.69
CA PHE A 241 -6.37 -18.73 -1.96
C PHE A 241 -5.66 -19.87 -2.69
N PHE A 242 -4.49 -19.55 -3.22
CA PHE A 242 -3.59 -20.49 -3.90
C PHE A 242 -2.23 -20.49 -3.23
N THR A 243 -1.57 -21.64 -3.22
CA THR A 243 -0.11 -21.67 -3.17
C THR A 243 0.42 -21.88 -4.59
N TYR A 244 1.41 -21.08 -4.99
CA TYR A 244 2.00 -21.16 -6.32
C TYR A 244 3.51 -21.36 -6.22
N ASN A 245 4.02 -22.43 -6.87
CA ASN A 245 5.44 -22.69 -6.98
C ASN A 245 5.94 -22.13 -8.32
N LEU A 246 6.80 -21.14 -8.24
CA LEU A 246 7.32 -20.39 -9.39
C LEU A 246 8.29 -21.20 -10.23
N ARG A 247 9.04 -22.11 -9.62
CA ARG A 247 10.02 -22.95 -10.32
C ARG A 247 9.33 -24.04 -11.12
N THR A 248 8.36 -24.73 -10.51
CA THR A 248 7.63 -25.82 -11.17
C THR A 248 6.41 -25.35 -11.97
N LYS A 249 6.00 -24.08 -11.78
CA LYS A 249 4.79 -23.48 -12.36
C LYS A 249 3.50 -24.23 -11.99
N THR A 250 3.46 -24.76 -10.76
CA THR A 250 2.29 -25.51 -10.25
C THR A 250 1.62 -24.73 -9.14
N ASN A 251 0.31 -24.94 -8.99
CA ASN A 251 -0.47 -24.36 -7.91
C ASN A 251 -1.29 -25.42 -7.17
N VAL A 252 -1.63 -25.09 -5.91
CA VAL A 252 -2.66 -25.82 -5.13
C VAL A 252 -3.72 -24.81 -4.76
N HIS A 253 -4.98 -25.14 -5.01
CA HIS A 253 -6.13 -24.28 -4.77
C HIS A 253 -6.88 -24.68 -3.49
N TYR A 254 -7.04 -23.74 -2.58
CA TYR A 254 -7.82 -23.83 -1.35
C TYR A 254 -9.09 -22.98 -1.50
N SER A 255 -10.09 -23.53 -2.17
CA SER A 255 -11.35 -22.82 -2.44
C SER A 255 -12.27 -22.77 -1.24
N PHE A 256 -13.16 -21.79 -1.18
CA PHE A 256 -14.23 -21.74 -0.16
C PHE A 256 -15.14 -22.97 -0.18
N LEU A 257 -15.23 -23.68 -1.31
CA LEU A 257 -16.05 -24.88 -1.46
C LEU A 257 -15.37 -26.12 -0.87
N THR A 258 -14.06 -26.25 -1.03
CA THR A 258 -13.28 -27.44 -0.65
C THR A 258 -12.66 -27.31 0.74
N CYS A 259 -12.32 -26.11 1.18
CA CYS A 259 -11.72 -25.83 2.47
C CYS A 259 -12.74 -25.26 3.46
N LYS A 260 -13.43 -26.12 4.21
CA LYS A 260 -14.49 -25.73 5.16
C LYS A 260 -13.99 -24.89 6.36
N ALA A 261 -12.71 -24.97 6.67
CA ALA A 261 -12.11 -24.16 7.73
C ALA A 261 -11.94 -22.69 7.32
N LEU A 262 -11.90 -22.42 6.01
CA LEU A 262 -11.80 -21.07 5.48
C LEU A 262 -13.20 -20.44 5.40
N PRO A 263 -13.49 -19.31 6.07
CA PRO A 263 -14.75 -18.60 5.90
C PRO A 263 -14.99 -18.23 4.44
N ALA A 264 -16.22 -18.39 3.95
CA ALA A 264 -16.60 -18.03 2.58
C ALA A 264 -16.84 -16.52 2.46
N LYS A 265 -15.82 -15.74 2.76
CA LYS A 265 -15.76 -14.28 2.71
C LYS A 265 -14.52 -13.85 1.91
N PRO A 266 -14.54 -12.68 1.25
CA PRO A 266 -13.36 -12.15 0.59
C PRO A 266 -12.14 -12.18 1.52
N ILE A 267 -11.02 -12.66 1.00
CA ILE A 267 -9.74 -12.51 1.70
C ILE A 267 -9.16 -11.16 1.26
N LEU A 268 -9.11 -10.21 2.17
CA LEU A 268 -8.66 -8.84 1.88
C LEU A 268 -7.14 -8.75 1.79
N SER A 269 -6.47 -9.48 2.68
CA SER A 269 -5.02 -9.53 2.77
C SER A 269 -4.58 -10.79 3.51
N ALA A 270 -3.26 -11.01 3.58
CA ALA A 270 -2.67 -12.04 4.40
C ALA A 270 -1.42 -11.51 5.12
N TYR A 271 -1.08 -12.14 6.23
CA TYR A 271 0.13 -11.88 6.98
C TYR A 271 0.87 -13.18 7.22
N VAL A 272 2.17 -13.20 6.91
CA VAL A 272 3.04 -14.35 7.18
C VAL A 272 3.83 -14.06 8.44
N ASP A 273 3.63 -14.87 9.48
CA ASP A 273 4.30 -14.71 10.75
C ASP A 273 5.73 -15.30 10.76
N ARG A 274 6.44 -15.16 11.88
CA ARG A 274 7.82 -15.68 12.05
C ARG A 274 7.91 -17.21 11.98
N SER A 275 6.80 -17.90 12.19
CA SER A 275 6.69 -19.37 12.10
C SER A 275 6.33 -19.84 10.70
N SER A 276 6.20 -18.91 9.75
CA SER A 276 5.71 -19.13 8.38
C SER A 276 4.24 -19.55 8.31
N GLU A 277 3.46 -19.35 9.37
CA GLU A 277 2.01 -19.44 9.31
C GLU A 277 1.45 -18.24 8.55
N VAL A 278 0.42 -18.49 7.75
CA VAL A 278 -0.26 -17.45 6.95
C VAL A 278 -1.61 -17.15 7.56
N TRP A 279 -1.77 -15.94 8.08
CA TRP A 279 -3.01 -15.45 8.71
C TRP A 279 -3.80 -14.64 7.70
N PHE A 280 -5.10 -14.91 7.57
CA PHE A 280 -5.96 -14.25 6.59
C PHE A 280 -6.80 -13.15 7.23
N GLU A 281 -6.81 -11.99 6.61
CA GLU A 281 -7.71 -10.90 6.93
C GLU A 281 -9.02 -11.08 6.16
N GLN A 282 -10.11 -11.35 6.88
CA GLN A 282 -11.46 -11.53 6.35
C GLN A 282 -12.48 -10.78 7.22
N GLU A 283 -13.57 -10.31 6.62
CA GLU A 283 -14.66 -9.66 7.35
C GLU A 283 -15.61 -10.69 8.00
N GLU A 284 -15.09 -11.46 8.96
CA GLU A 284 -15.85 -12.44 9.73
C GLU A 284 -15.63 -12.16 11.23
N PRO A 285 -16.59 -11.52 11.93
CA PRO A 285 -16.44 -11.14 13.33
C PRO A 285 -16.15 -12.34 14.24
N GLY A 286 -15.16 -12.20 15.12
CA GLY A 286 -14.79 -13.22 16.11
C GLY A 286 -14.16 -14.48 15.53
N VAL A 287 -13.75 -14.45 14.26
CA VAL A 287 -13.13 -15.62 13.59
C VAL A 287 -11.89 -15.18 12.85
N VAL A 288 -10.83 -15.99 12.95
CA VAL A 288 -9.65 -15.86 12.09
C VAL A 288 -9.32 -17.22 11.49
N ALA A 289 -8.91 -17.24 10.23
CA ALA A 289 -8.38 -18.43 9.58
C ALA A 289 -6.88 -18.26 9.34
N HIS A 290 -6.13 -19.35 9.49
CA HIS A 290 -4.71 -19.39 9.17
C HIS A 290 -4.33 -20.69 8.46
N PHE A 291 -3.25 -20.65 7.69
CA PHE A 291 -2.76 -21.73 6.87
C PHE A 291 -1.33 -22.09 7.28
N ASN A 292 -1.09 -23.38 7.51
CA ASN A 292 0.24 -23.92 7.74
C ASN A 292 0.82 -24.49 6.42
N PRO A 293 1.81 -23.81 5.81
CA PRO A 293 2.38 -24.27 4.53
C PRO A 293 3.09 -25.63 4.61
N SER A 294 3.62 -26.01 5.79
CA SER A 294 4.36 -27.26 5.97
C SER A 294 3.44 -28.48 5.97
N THR A 295 2.21 -28.32 6.46
CA THR A 295 1.21 -29.40 6.56
C THR A 295 0.13 -29.30 5.47
N GLY A 296 -0.02 -28.14 4.85
CA GLY A 296 -1.11 -27.86 3.92
C GLY A 296 -2.48 -27.69 4.61
N VAL A 297 -2.52 -27.54 5.93
CA VAL A 297 -3.74 -27.49 6.71
C VAL A 297 -4.17 -26.04 6.95
N VAL A 298 -5.46 -25.77 6.73
CA VAL A 298 -6.13 -24.53 7.15
C VAL A 298 -6.85 -24.75 8.46
N THR A 299 -6.64 -23.88 9.42
CA THR A 299 -7.30 -23.91 10.72
C THR A 299 -8.19 -22.67 10.88
N ARG A 300 -9.32 -22.83 11.55
CA ARG A 300 -10.22 -21.74 11.91
C ARG A 300 -10.27 -21.60 13.42
N GLU A 301 -10.03 -20.40 13.92
CA GLU A 301 -10.06 -20.11 15.33
C GLU A 301 -11.13 -19.09 15.70
N GLN A 302 -11.71 -19.26 16.88
CA GLN A 302 -12.64 -18.31 17.48
C GLN A 302 -11.84 -17.34 18.33
N ILE A 303 -12.00 -16.03 18.07
CA ILE A 303 -11.43 -14.97 18.90
C ILE A 303 -12.53 -14.46 19.83
N PRO A 304 -12.31 -14.42 21.16
CA PRO A 304 -13.24 -13.77 22.07
C PRO A 304 -13.44 -12.31 21.66
N ILE A 305 -14.69 -11.90 21.45
CA ILE A 305 -15.08 -10.52 21.18
C ILE A 305 -15.27 -9.79 22.51
#